data_8455ee0d92185c97ad2493edd6b02b96
#
_entry.id   8455ee0d92185c97ad2493edd6b02b96
#
_cell.length_a   1.000
_cell.length_b   1.000
_cell.length_c   1.000
_cell.angle_alpha   90.00
_cell.angle_beta   90.00
_cell.angle_gamma   90.00
#
_symmetry.space_group_name_H-M   'P 1'
#
loop_
_entity.id
_entity.type
_entity.pdbx_description
1 polymer ?
#
loop_
_entity_poly.entity_id
_entity_poly.type
_entity_poly.pdbx_seq_one_letter_code
_entity_poly.pdbx_strand_id
1 'polypeptide(L)'
;DSPPNFKFVLDAFASKDTVKKENSLDLRINSILIRRGRMSYHVLSEEETPGKFNAKHIQLQNIIANISLKALSKDSLNLGIKRLSLDEKASGFSLKKMSLKLVANNKQTNIDNFTIELPETSLKLDTIHLEYDSLKAFDRFTEQVHFSFRTLPSQVTLKDISPFVPILSHFKE
;
A
#
# COMPACT_ATOMS: atom_id res chain seq x y z
N ASP A 1 5.65 -19.36 19.56
CA ASP A 1 5.40 -18.21 18.68
C ASP A 1 4.10 -17.56 19.12
N SER A 2 4.16 -16.35 19.65
CA SER A 2 2.96 -15.60 19.99
C SER A 2 2.27 -15.14 18.69
N PRO A 3 0.96 -15.32 18.55
CA PRO A 3 0.25 -14.83 17.38
C PRO A 3 0.35 -13.29 17.31
N PRO A 4 0.34 -12.70 16.10
CA PRO A 4 0.38 -11.25 15.97
C PRO A 4 -0.82 -10.61 16.68
N ASN A 5 -0.63 -9.46 17.30
CA ASN A 5 -1.66 -8.78 18.09
C ASN A 5 -2.91 -8.35 17.28
N PHE A 6 -2.83 -8.38 15.96
CA PHE A 6 -3.96 -8.17 15.04
C PHE A 6 -4.59 -9.46 14.51
N LYS A 7 -4.17 -10.66 15.04
CA LYS A 7 -4.73 -11.95 14.62
C LYS A 7 -6.26 -12.00 14.75
N PHE A 8 -6.82 -11.37 15.79
CA PHE A 8 -8.26 -11.30 15.97
C PHE A 8 -8.99 -10.61 14.80
N VAL A 9 -8.35 -9.63 14.15
CA VAL A 9 -8.87 -8.97 12.96
C VAL A 9 -8.83 -9.93 11.78
N LEU A 10 -7.69 -10.63 11.59
CA LEU A 10 -7.56 -11.63 10.52
C LEU A 10 -8.53 -12.80 10.71
N ASP A 11 -8.73 -13.25 11.95
CA ASP A 11 -9.68 -14.33 12.27
C ASP A 11 -11.14 -13.90 12.04
N ALA A 12 -11.47 -12.63 12.29
CA ALA A 12 -12.79 -12.08 11.98
C ALA A 12 -13.10 -12.08 10.46
N PHE A 13 -12.06 -11.95 9.61
CA PHE A 13 -12.19 -12.09 8.17
C PHE A 13 -12.10 -13.54 7.67
N ALA A 14 -11.50 -14.43 8.47
CA ALA A 14 -11.27 -15.83 8.14
C ALA A 14 -12.32 -16.77 8.72
N SER A 15 -13.54 -16.29 9.08
CA SER A 15 -14.54 -17.10 9.77
C SER A 15 -14.83 -18.41 9.01
N LYS A 16 -14.48 -19.52 9.68
CA LYS A 16 -14.69 -20.90 9.22
C LYS A 16 -16.13 -21.33 9.48
N ASP A 17 -17.10 -20.60 9.05
CA ASP A 17 -18.46 -21.10 9.05
C ASP A 17 -18.66 -22.01 7.83
N THR A 18 -18.72 -23.31 8.09
CA THR A 18 -18.97 -24.40 7.15
C THR A 18 -20.40 -24.42 6.59
N VAL A 19 -21.20 -23.40 6.83
CA VAL A 19 -22.49 -23.20 6.18
C VAL A 19 -22.27 -22.22 5.03
N LYS A 20 -22.45 -22.69 3.80
CA LYS A 20 -22.49 -21.87 2.58
C LYS A 20 -23.65 -20.85 2.61
N LYS A 21 -23.55 -19.86 3.48
CA LYS A 21 -24.16 -18.56 3.26
C LYS A 21 -23.10 -17.73 2.55
N GLU A 22 -23.44 -17.24 1.37
CA GLU A 22 -22.65 -16.16 0.73
C GLU A 22 -22.72 -14.94 1.67
N ASN A 23 -21.83 -14.94 2.66
CA ASN A 23 -21.63 -13.76 3.50
C ASN A 23 -20.93 -12.74 2.61
N SER A 24 -21.69 -11.89 1.96
CA SER A 24 -21.15 -10.70 1.30
C SER A 24 -20.63 -9.79 2.41
N LEU A 25 -19.30 -9.82 2.63
CA LEU A 25 -18.66 -8.85 3.50
C LEU A 25 -18.91 -7.44 2.90
N ASP A 26 -19.62 -6.60 3.62
CA ASP A 26 -19.76 -5.15 3.32
C ASP A 26 -19.19 -4.40 4.52
N LEU A 27 -17.93 -4.06 4.43
CA LEU A 27 -17.23 -3.31 5.47
C LEU A 27 -17.11 -1.84 5.08
N ARG A 28 -17.55 -0.96 5.99
CA ARG A 28 -17.47 0.49 5.82
C ARG A 28 -16.86 1.11 7.08
N ILE A 29 -15.75 1.82 6.88
CA ILE A 29 -15.06 2.52 7.96
C ILE A 29 -14.91 3.99 7.54
N ASN A 30 -15.62 4.88 8.20
CA ASN A 30 -15.62 6.29 7.84
C ASN A 30 -14.24 6.94 8.01
N SER A 31 -13.50 6.54 9.05
CA SER A 31 -12.18 7.11 9.31
C SER A 31 -11.35 6.21 10.21
N ILE A 32 -10.12 5.98 9.79
CA ILE A 32 -9.05 5.41 10.60
C ILE A 32 -8.01 6.51 10.78
N LEU A 33 -7.81 6.93 12.03
CA LEU A 33 -6.85 7.97 12.38
C LEU A 33 -5.72 7.38 13.22
N ILE A 34 -4.49 7.46 12.69
CA ILE A 34 -3.27 7.12 13.41
C ILE A 34 -2.43 8.39 13.53
N ARG A 35 -2.00 8.75 14.74
CA ARG A 35 -1.24 10.00 14.97
C ARG A 35 0.24 9.79 15.28
N ARG A 36 0.62 8.68 15.85
CA ARG A 36 2.01 8.32 16.19
C ARG A 36 2.13 6.81 16.27
N GLY A 37 1.81 6.12 15.17
CA GLY A 37 1.87 4.68 15.11
C GLY A 37 3.30 4.15 15.04
N ARG A 38 3.47 2.92 15.52
CA ARG A 38 4.66 2.09 15.29
C ARG A 38 4.18 0.69 14.93
N MET A 39 4.88 0.04 14.04
CA MET A 39 4.60 -1.34 13.64
C MET A 39 5.92 -2.05 13.38
N SER A 40 6.04 -3.28 13.84
CA SER A 40 7.15 -4.16 13.47
C SER A 40 6.61 -5.51 13.01
N TYR A 41 7.27 -6.06 12.01
CA TYR A 41 7.03 -7.38 11.48
C TYR A 41 8.35 -8.05 11.18
N HIS A 42 8.56 -9.26 11.70
CA HIS A 42 9.79 -10.02 11.53
C HIS A 42 9.48 -11.47 11.26
N VAL A 43 10.06 -12.02 10.21
CA VAL A 43 10.09 -13.45 9.93
C VAL A 43 11.39 -14.00 10.52
N LEU A 44 11.29 -14.71 11.65
CA LEU A 44 12.46 -15.16 12.43
C LEU A 44 13.40 -16.13 11.69
N SER A 45 12.91 -16.79 10.64
CA SER A 45 13.69 -17.71 9.80
C SER A 45 14.49 -17.02 8.69
N GLU A 46 14.32 -15.71 8.52
CA GLU A 46 14.93 -14.93 7.45
C GLU A 46 15.96 -13.97 8.00
N GLU A 47 16.98 -13.65 7.21
CA GLU A 47 18.04 -12.72 7.60
C GLU A 47 17.61 -11.25 7.44
N GLU A 48 18.05 -10.41 8.36
CA GLU A 48 17.89 -8.96 8.23
C GLU A 48 18.86 -8.40 7.18
N THR A 49 18.41 -7.40 6.42
CA THR A 49 19.21 -6.71 5.40
C THR A 49 19.33 -5.22 5.70
N PRO A 50 20.25 -4.80 6.58
CA PRO A 50 20.41 -3.38 6.93
C PRO A 50 20.67 -2.49 5.71
N GLY A 51 20.06 -1.31 5.69
CA GLY A 51 20.22 -0.35 4.59
C GLY A 51 19.40 -0.65 3.33
N LYS A 52 18.60 -1.73 3.33
CA LYS A 52 17.71 -2.10 2.23
C LYS A 52 16.32 -2.38 2.76
N PHE A 53 15.32 -2.13 1.93
CA PHE A 53 13.96 -2.56 2.27
C PHE A 53 13.86 -4.09 2.23
N ASN A 54 13.36 -4.67 3.31
CA ASN A 54 13.15 -6.09 3.43
C ASN A 54 11.72 -6.38 3.90
N ALA A 55 10.90 -6.93 3.00
CA ALA A 55 9.51 -7.25 3.31
C ALA A 55 9.33 -8.33 4.40
N LYS A 56 10.39 -9.06 4.76
CA LYS A 56 10.41 -10.03 5.86
C LYS A 56 10.77 -9.40 7.21
N HIS A 57 11.33 -8.20 7.20
CA HIS A 57 11.75 -7.46 8.39
C HIS A 57 11.39 -5.97 8.23
N ILE A 58 10.20 -5.59 8.67
CA ILE A 58 9.68 -4.23 8.52
C ILE A 58 9.60 -3.57 9.91
N GLN A 59 10.17 -2.39 10.06
CA GLN A 59 10.09 -1.57 11.26
C GLN A 59 9.59 -0.16 10.91
N LEU A 60 8.29 0.05 11.02
CA LEU A 60 7.68 1.36 10.76
C LEU A 60 7.56 2.17 12.05
N GLN A 61 7.88 3.45 11.95
CA GLN A 61 7.75 4.43 13.02
C GLN A 61 7.16 5.74 12.49
N ASN A 62 6.75 6.63 13.40
CA ASN A 62 6.17 7.92 13.07
C ASN A 62 4.96 7.81 12.12
N ILE A 63 4.20 6.71 12.20
CA ILE A 63 3.06 6.50 11.32
C ILE A 63 1.99 7.53 11.64
N ILE A 64 1.63 8.35 10.65
CA ILE A 64 0.46 9.21 10.66
C ILE A 64 -0.43 8.77 9.52
N ALA A 65 -1.66 8.42 9.81
CA ALA A 65 -2.61 8.00 8.77
C ALA A 65 -3.99 8.62 9.00
N ASN A 66 -4.63 9.01 7.90
CA ASN A 66 -6.04 9.37 7.82
C ASN A 66 -6.60 8.66 6.60
N ILE A 67 -7.30 7.57 6.86
CA ILE A 67 -7.79 6.62 5.84
C ILE A 67 -9.29 6.44 6.02
N SER A 68 -10.04 6.38 4.93
CA SER A 68 -11.46 6.02 4.91
C SER A 68 -11.68 4.83 3.98
N LEU A 69 -12.52 3.89 4.39
CA LEU A 69 -12.92 2.74 3.60
C LEU A 69 -14.44 2.82 3.42
N LYS A 70 -14.88 3.43 2.32
CA LYS A 70 -16.30 3.67 2.05
C LYS A 70 -17.04 2.41 1.63
N ALA A 71 -16.34 1.48 0.99
CA ALA A 71 -16.85 0.17 0.65
C ALA A 71 -15.69 -0.82 0.55
N LEU A 72 -15.89 -2.00 1.10
CA LEU A 72 -15.09 -3.20 0.86
C LEU A 72 -16.06 -4.38 0.81
N SER A 73 -16.24 -4.92 -0.38
CA SER A 73 -17.03 -6.11 -0.64
C SER A 73 -16.26 -7.07 -1.54
N LYS A 74 -16.85 -8.21 -1.89
CA LYS A 74 -16.27 -9.17 -2.82
C LYS A 74 -15.93 -8.53 -4.18
N ASP A 75 -16.73 -7.57 -4.62
CA ASP A 75 -16.69 -7.04 -5.97
C ASP A 75 -16.38 -5.54 -6.04
N SER A 76 -16.14 -4.89 -4.90
CA SER A 76 -15.86 -3.45 -4.89
C SER A 76 -14.97 -3.02 -3.72
N LEU A 77 -14.10 -2.07 -4.01
CA LEU A 77 -13.26 -1.39 -3.04
C LEU A 77 -13.36 0.13 -3.28
N ASN A 78 -13.66 0.89 -2.24
CA ASN A 78 -13.61 2.35 -2.27
C ASN A 78 -12.80 2.84 -1.06
N LEU A 79 -11.58 3.27 -1.33
CA LEU A 79 -10.57 3.65 -0.36
C LEU A 79 -10.17 5.11 -0.57
N GLY A 80 -10.14 5.88 0.50
CA GLY A 80 -9.56 7.22 0.50
C GLY A 80 -8.39 7.30 1.48
N ILE A 81 -7.25 7.75 1.02
CA ILE A 81 -6.11 8.12 1.86
C ILE A 81 -5.95 9.64 1.77
N LYS A 82 -6.35 10.35 2.83
CA LYS A 82 -6.14 11.81 2.93
C LYS A 82 -4.69 12.13 3.27
N ARG A 83 -4.09 11.29 4.09
CA ARG A 83 -2.70 11.40 4.50
C ARG A 83 -2.20 10.04 4.98
N LEU A 84 -1.04 9.66 4.50
CA LEU A 84 -0.20 8.62 5.07
C LEU A 84 1.23 9.14 5.08
N SER A 85 1.89 9.07 6.22
CA SER A 85 3.34 9.31 6.36
C SER A 85 3.92 8.30 7.33
N LEU A 86 5.17 7.90 7.13
CA LEU A 86 5.88 6.94 7.96
C LEU A 86 7.38 6.96 7.65
N ASP A 87 8.17 6.44 8.57
CA ASP A 87 9.58 6.13 8.36
C ASP A 87 9.79 4.62 8.51
N GLU A 88 10.55 4.00 7.61
CA GLU A 88 11.02 2.62 7.73
C GLU A 88 12.46 2.63 8.23
N LYS A 89 12.69 2.06 9.40
CA LYS A 89 13.93 2.23 10.17
C LYS A 89 15.13 1.49 9.55
N ALA A 90 14.92 0.29 9.02
CA ALA A 90 16.02 -0.58 8.57
C ALA A 90 16.61 -0.08 7.23
N SER A 91 15.77 0.36 6.30
CA SER A 91 16.18 0.88 4.98
C SER A 91 16.47 2.37 4.98
N GLY A 92 15.98 3.12 5.99
CA GLY A 92 16.02 4.57 6.02
C GLY A 92 14.98 5.25 5.12
N PHE A 93 14.04 4.49 4.54
CA PHE A 93 12.97 5.05 3.72
C PHE A 93 12.05 5.96 4.54
N SER A 94 11.73 7.12 3.99
CA SER A 94 10.84 8.10 4.63
C SER A 94 9.76 8.55 3.66
N LEU A 95 8.51 8.23 3.96
CA LEU A 95 7.34 8.73 3.27
C LEU A 95 6.83 9.98 3.99
N LYS A 96 7.03 11.16 3.43
CA LYS A 96 6.57 12.44 4.00
C LYS A 96 5.07 12.59 3.88
N LYS A 97 4.51 12.17 2.74
CA LYS A 97 3.09 12.19 2.50
C LYS A 97 2.71 11.27 1.34
N MET A 98 1.59 10.59 1.49
CA MET A 98 0.86 9.96 0.40
C MET A 98 -0.62 10.30 0.54
N SER A 99 -1.28 10.58 -0.58
CA SER A 99 -2.73 10.73 -0.65
C SER A 99 -3.26 10.18 -1.98
N LEU A 100 -4.49 9.65 -1.94
CA LEU A 100 -5.18 9.15 -3.13
C LEU A 100 -6.67 8.92 -2.83
N LYS A 101 -7.47 8.77 -3.88
CA LYS A 101 -8.79 8.18 -3.85
C LYS A 101 -8.79 7.00 -4.80
N LEU A 102 -9.19 5.83 -4.34
CA LEU A 102 -9.21 4.60 -5.12
C LEU A 102 -10.62 4.02 -5.15
N VAL A 103 -11.09 3.73 -6.35
CA VAL A 103 -12.31 2.97 -6.59
C VAL A 103 -11.97 1.82 -7.52
N ALA A 104 -12.22 0.60 -7.07
CA ALA A 104 -11.93 -0.60 -7.82
C ALA A 104 -13.10 -1.58 -7.80
N ASN A 105 -13.20 -2.38 -8.85
CA ASN A 105 -14.06 -3.55 -8.95
C ASN A 105 -13.29 -4.71 -9.61
N ASN A 106 -13.98 -5.77 -10.01
CA ASN A 106 -13.34 -6.96 -10.61
C ASN A 106 -12.77 -6.75 -12.01
N LYS A 107 -12.99 -5.59 -12.63
CA LYS A 107 -12.63 -5.28 -14.02
C LYS A 107 -11.79 -4.03 -14.19
N GLN A 108 -11.87 -3.12 -13.25
CA GLN A 108 -11.18 -1.83 -13.36
C GLN A 108 -10.83 -1.24 -12.00
N THR A 109 -9.79 -0.43 -12.00
CA THR A 109 -9.39 0.41 -10.87
C THR A 109 -9.16 1.84 -11.35
N ASN A 110 -9.75 2.79 -10.65
CA ASN A 110 -9.49 4.22 -10.82
C ASN A 110 -8.82 4.76 -9.56
N ILE A 111 -7.72 5.48 -9.74
CA ILE A 111 -7.03 6.19 -8.67
C ILE A 111 -6.95 7.66 -9.06
N ASP A 112 -7.55 8.52 -8.26
CA ASP A 112 -7.56 9.97 -8.46
C ASP A 112 -6.70 10.70 -7.43
N ASN A 113 -6.12 11.81 -7.86
CA ASN A 113 -5.34 12.72 -7.02
C ASN A 113 -4.22 12.00 -6.25
N PHE A 114 -3.53 11.09 -6.94
CA PHE A 114 -2.40 10.37 -6.36
C PHE A 114 -1.23 11.32 -6.15
N THR A 115 -0.73 11.38 -4.93
CA THR A 115 0.43 12.19 -4.57
C THR A 115 1.35 11.37 -3.67
N ILE A 116 2.65 11.36 -3.99
CA ILE A 116 3.72 10.89 -3.10
C ILE A 116 4.74 11.99 -2.92
N GLU A 117 5.08 12.27 -1.66
CA GLU A 117 6.16 13.17 -1.26
C GLU A 117 7.17 12.36 -0.42
N LEU A 118 8.39 12.25 -0.91
CA LEU A 118 9.57 11.70 -0.24
C LEU A 118 10.53 12.86 0.06
N PRO A 119 11.68 12.65 0.70
CA PRO A 119 12.60 13.74 1.04
C PRO A 119 12.99 14.66 -0.13
N GLU A 120 13.25 14.10 -1.32
CA GLU A 120 13.67 14.83 -2.52
C GLU A 120 12.77 14.55 -3.74
N THR A 121 11.73 13.71 -3.58
CA THR A 121 10.78 13.33 -4.65
C THR A 121 9.40 13.91 -4.38
N SER A 122 8.79 14.48 -5.42
CA SER A 122 7.37 14.86 -5.45
C SER A 122 6.74 14.33 -6.73
N LEU A 123 5.96 13.25 -6.62
CA LEU A 123 5.23 12.65 -7.74
C LEU A 123 3.73 12.92 -7.58
N LYS A 124 3.11 13.45 -8.63
CA LYS A 124 1.68 13.75 -8.68
C LYS A 124 1.08 13.19 -9.95
N LEU A 125 0.07 12.35 -9.79
CA LEU A 125 -0.72 11.82 -10.89
C LEU A 125 -2.18 12.23 -10.66
N ASP A 126 -2.78 12.86 -11.67
CA ASP A 126 -4.16 13.31 -11.60
C ASP A 126 -5.11 12.10 -11.60
N THR A 127 -4.92 11.21 -12.58
CA THR A 127 -5.73 10.01 -12.72
C THR A 127 -4.84 8.84 -13.13
N ILE A 128 -5.08 7.68 -12.55
CA ILE A 128 -4.56 6.38 -13.01
C ILE A 128 -5.76 5.48 -13.25
N HIS A 129 -5.85 4.91 -14.43
CA HIS A 129 -6.90 3.98 -14.81
C HIS A 129 -6.30 2.64 -15.20
N LEU A 130 -6.80 1.57 -14.59
CA LEU A 130 -6.40 0.19 -14.86
C LEU A 130 -7.61 -0.60 -15.32
N GLU A 131 -7.47 -1.36 -16.40
CA GLU A 131 -8.46 -2.31 -16.90
C GLU A 131 -7.86 -3.71 -16.93
N TYR A 132 -8.62 -4.70 -16.49
CA TYR A 132 -8.20 -6.10 -16.40
C TYR A 132 -9.38 -7.05 -16.43
N ASP A 133 -9.17 -8.27 -16.89
CA ASP A 133 -10.23 -9.28 -16.98
C ASP A 133 -10.60 -9.88 -15.61
N SER A 134 -9.64 -9.94 -14.70
CA SER A 134 -9.84 -10.43 -13.34
C SER A 134 -8.68 -9.97 -12.45
N LEU A 135 -8.83 -10.06 -11.13
CA LEU A 135 -7.76 -9.74 -10.18
C LEU A 135 -6.50 -10.62 -10.38
N LYS A 136 -6.61 -11.79 -11.00
CA LYS A 136 -5.47 -12.64 -11.36
C LYS A 136 -4.56 -12.02 -12.44
N ALA A 137 -5.07 -11.05 -13.19
CA ALA A 137 -4.27 -10.33 -14.18
C ALA A 137 -3.09 -9.58 -13.55
N PHE A 138 -3.18 -9.23 -12.26
CA PHE A 138 -2.07 -8.59 -11.53
C PHE A 138 -0.84 -9.50 -11.34
N ASP A 139 -0.98 -10.82 -11.44
CA ASP A 139 0.15 -11.77 -11.44
C ASP A 139 1.02 -11.63 -12.69
N ARG A 140 0.43 -11.07 -13.78
CA ARG A 140 1.08 -10.77 -15.05
C ARG A 140 0.77 -9.33 -15.49
N PHE A 141 1.07 -8.39 -14.63
CA PHE A 141 0.65 -6.99 -14.76
C PHE A 141 0.94 -6.39 -16.15
N THR A 142 2.16 -6.55 -16.64
CA THR A 142 2.60 -5.97 -17.94
C THR A 142 1.93 -6.58 -19.15
N GLU A 143 1.35 -7.78 -19.03
CA GLU A 143 0.73 -8.50 -20.15
C GLU A 143 -0.80 -8.43 -20.12
N GLN A 144 -1.40 -8.34 -18.92
CA GLN A 144 -2.84 -8.55 -18.73
C GLN A 144 -3.56 -7.36 -18.09
N VAL A 145 -2.84 -6.28 -17.79
CA VAL A 145 -3.42 -5.04 -17.26
C VAL A 145 -3.17 -3.91 -18.23
N HIS A 146 -4.24 -3.34 -18.77
CA HIS A 146 -4.16 -2.09 -19.53
C HIS A 146 -4.16 -0.92 -18.54
N PHE A 147 -3.15 -0.08 -18.60
CA PHE A 147 -3.08 1.08 -17.73
C PHE A 147 -2.86 2.37 -18.50
N SER A 148 -3.49 3.41 -18.01
CA SER A 148 -3.27 4.78 -18.47
C SER A 148 -3.17 5.70 -17.27
N PHE A 149 -2.41 6.77 -17.39
CA PHE A 149 -2.26 7.75 -16.33
C PHE A 149 -1.99 9.13 -16.89
N ARG A 150 -2.37 10.15 -16.12
CA ARG A 150 -2.06 11.54 -16.40
C ARG A 150 -1.12 12.07 -15.32
N THR A 151 0.06 12.51 -15.74
CA THR A 151 1.03 13.13 -14.84
C THR A 151 0.75 14.62 -14.69
N LEU A 152 1.01 15.12 -13.49
CA LEU A 152 1.17 16.54 -13.19
C LEU A 152 2.66 16.86 -13.01
N PRO A 153 3.06 18.14 -12.97
CA PRO A 153 4.46 18.49 -12.72
C PRO A 153 5.02 17.74 -11.51
N SER A 154 6.06 16.95 -11.73
CA SER A 154 6.62 16.01 -10.79
C SER A 154 8.14 16.01 -10.87
N GLN A 155 8.80 15.71 -9.76
CA GLN A 155 10.24 15.50 -9.64
C GLN A 155 10.48 14.17 -8.95
N VAL A 156 11.34 13.34 -9.49
CA VAL A 156 11.72 12.04 -8.92
C VAL A 156 13.23 11.97 -8.78
N THR A 157 13.69 11.68 -7.57
CA THR A 157 15.12 11.51 -7.26
C THR A 157 15.39 10.03 -6.97
N LEU A 158 16.40 9.47 -7.67
CA LEU A 158 16.76 8.04 -7.55
C LEU A 158 17.16 7.66 -6.12
N LYS A 159 17.77 8.58 -5.39
CA LYS A 159 18.14 8.40 -3.98
C LYS A 159 16.98 7.97 -3.10
N ASP A 160 15.80 8.56 -3.28
CA ASP A 160 14.62 8.26 -2.48
C ASP A 160 14.06 6.86 -2.74
N ILE A 161 14.28 6.31 -3.93
CA ILE A 161 13.78 4.98 -4.32
C ILE A 161 14.84 3.88 -4.23
N SER A 162 16.10 4.24 -4.03
CA SER A 162 17.23 3.30 -3.95
C SER A 162 17.08 2.18 -2.91
N PRO A 163 16.41 2.36 -1.75
CA PRO A 163 16.15 1.27 -0.79
C PRO A 163 15.34 0.11 -1.37
N PHE A 164 14.50 0.37 -2.39
CA PHE A 164 13.64 -0.63 -3.03
C PHE A 164 14.28 -1.25 -4.28
N VAL A 165 15.20 -0.55 -4.90
CA VAL A 165 15.85 -0.98 -6.15
C VAL A 165 17.36 -0.97 -5.96
N PRO A 166 17.95 -2.05 -5.41
CA PRO A 166 19.35 -2.09 -5.04
C PRO A 166 20.32 -1.75 -6.17
N ILE A 167 19.95 -2.02 -7.42
CA ILE A 167 20.79 -1.68 -8.59
C ILE A 167 20.97 -0.16 -8.74
N LEU A 168 20.04 0.65 -8.26
CA LEU A 168 20.13 2.11 -8.34
C LEU A 168 21.15 2.71 -7.38
N SER A 169 21.56 1.98 -6.35
CA SER A 169 22.60 2.41 -5.41
C SER A 169 23.99 2.58 -6.06
N HIS A 170 24.18 2.06 -7.26
CA HIS A 170 25.43 2.18 -8.03
C HIS A 170 25.46 3.42 -8.93
N PHE A 171 24.34 4.08 -9.17
CA PHE A 171 24.28 5.34 -9.88
C PHE A 171 24.52 6.48 -8.87
N LYS A 172 25.72 7.06 -8.89
CA LYS A 172 26.01 8.31 -8.19
C LYS A 172 25.57 9.46 -9.10
N GLU A 173 24.76 10.36 -8.55
CA GLU A 173 24.48 11.66 -9.17
C GLU A 173 25.76 12.50 -9.21
#